data_e3f90b3841de75298a18d97f5e464cdc
#
_entry.id   e3f90b3841de75298a18d97f5e464cdc
#
_cell.length_a   1.000
_cell.length_b   1.000
_cell.length_c   1.000
_cell.angle_alpha   90.00
_cell.angle_beta   90.00
_cell.angle_gamma   90.00
#
_symmetry.space_group_name_H-M   'P 1'
#
loop_
_entity.id
_entity.type
_entity.pdbx_description
1 polymer ?
#
loop_
_entity_poly.entity_id
_entity_poly.type
_entity_poly.pdbx_seq_one_letter_code
_entity_poly.pdbx_strand_id
1 'polypeptide(L)'
;MKKRCVITGLGIICPVGNDVKESWDSIQAGKSGLGVVKSIDTEGCYANLGGEVFCDELPAPQYDRSARLCIKAAEEAISDAGLSEQRAGEAGVIVGSCIGGAGSIDEYLT
;
A
#
# COMPACT_ATOMS: atom_id res chain seq x y z
N MET A 1 -3.84 32.02 16.94
CA MET A 1 -2.69 31.56 16.14
C MET A 1 -3.15 30.45 15.18
N LYS A 2 -2.86 30.58 13.90
CA LYS A 2 -3.10 29.48 12.95
C LYS A 2 -2.13 28.32 13.27
N LYS A 3 -2.66 27.15 13.62
CA LYS A 3 -1.86 25.92 13.73
C LYS A 3 -1.40 25.52 12.33
N ARG A 4 -0.12 25.23 12.16
CA ARG A 4 0.44 24.69 10.91
C ARG A 4 0.60 23.17 11.04
N CYS A 5 0.15 22.46 10.04
CA CYS A 5 0.41 21.03 9.90
C CYS A 5 1.50 20.83 8.85
N VAL A 6 2.40 19.89 9.10
CA VAL A 6 3.48 19.51 8.19
C VAL A 6 3.50 18.00 8.03
N ILE A 7 3.93 17.54 6.86
CA ILE A 7 4.22 16.13 6.60
C ILE A 7 5.64 15.87 7.12
N THR A 8 5.79 14.87 7.97
CA THR A 8 7.07 14.53 8.60
C THR A 8 7.66 13.22 8.11
N GLY A 9 6.87 12.37 7.46
CA GLY A 9 7.32 11.13 6.88
C GLY A 9 6.37 10.64 5.81
N LEU A 10 6.91 9.91 4.84
CA LEU A 10 6.22 9.33 3.73
C LEU A 10 6.47 7.82 3.67
N GLY A 11 5.48 7.07 3.22
CA GLY A 11 5.61 5.66 2.90
C GLY A 11 4.67 5.31 1.76
N ILE A 12 5.13 4.47 0.86
CA ILE A 12 4.37 4.02 -0.29
C ILE A 12 4.71 2.58 -0.66
N ILE A 13 3.72 1.87 -1.11
CA ILE A 13 3.88 0.61 -1.84
C ILE A 13 2.92 0.63 -3.02
N CYS A 14 3.43 0.42 -4.20
CA CYS A 14 2.66 0.54 -5.43
C CYS A 14 3.21 -0.38 -6.53
N PRO A 15 2.52 -0.53 -7.68
CA PRO A 15 2.98 -1.40 -8.76
C PRO A 15 4.34 -1.05 -9.38
N VAL A 16 4.91 0.11 -9.09
CA VAL A 16 6.22 0.53 -9.62
C VAL A 16 7.32 0.61 -8.55
N GLY A 17 6.99 0.31 -7.28
CA GLY A 17 7.99 0.31 -6.21
C GLY A 17 7.44 -0.14 -4.87
N ASN A 18 8.30 -0.72 -4.05
CA ASN A 18 7.98 -1.24 -2.72
C ASN A 18 8.33 -0.28 -1.58
N ASP A 19 8.88 0.87 -1.93
CA ASP A 19 9.18 1.98 -1.03
C ASP A 19 9.15 3.32 -1.78
N VAL A 20 9.31 4.43 -1.06
CA VAL A 20 9.28 5.79 -1.63
C VAL A 20 10.38 5.99 -2.66
N LYS A 21 11.59 5.51 -2.38
CA LYS A 21 12.73 5.71 -3.28
C LYS A 21 12.56 4.95 -4.59
N GLU A 22 12.23 3.68 -4.53
CA GLU A 22 12.02 2.83 -5.71
C GLU A 22 10.87 3.35 -6.57
N SER A 23 9.76 3.73 -5.91
CA SER A 23 8.60 4.30 -6.58
C SER A 23 8.94 5.60 -7.29
N TRP A 24 9.67 6.49 -6.63
CA TRP A 24 10.09 7.76 -7.21
C TRP A 24 11.04 7.60 -8.40
N ASP A 25 12.05 6.75 -8.26
CA ASP A 25 12.99 6.44 -9.34
C ASP A 25 12.27 5.85 -10.56
N SER A 26 11.28 4.99 -10.33
CA SER A 26 10.45 4.39 -11.39
C SER A 26 9.56 5.42 -12.08
N ILE A 27 8.93 6.31 -11.32
CA ILE A 27 8.11 7.40 -11.88
C ILE A 27 8.97 8.34 -12.72
N GLN A 28 10.14 8.74 -12.23
CA GLN A 28 11.07 9.60 -13.00
C GLN A 28 11.56 8.92 -14.29
N ALA A 29 11.73 7.61 -14.26
CA ALA A 29 12.12 6.82 -15.44
C ALA A 29 10.93 6.57 -16.40
N GLY A 30 9.72 7.03 -16.09
CA GLY A 30 8.53 6.81 -16.91
C GLY A 30 8.07 5.35 -16.94
N LYS A 31 8.42 4.53 -15.96
CA LYS A 31 8.00 3.13 -15.89
C LYS A 31 6.50 3.02 -15.63
N SER A 32 5.84 2.13 -16.38
CA SER A 32 4.45 1.76 -16.14
C SER A 32 4.38 0.59 -15.16
N GLY A 33 3.49 0.69 -14.17
CA GLY A 33 3.14 -0.43 -13.29
C GLY A 33 1.96 -1.26 -13.80
N LEU A 34 1.45 -0.96 -14.99
CA LEU A 34 0.37 -1.73 -15.60
C LEU A 34 0.92 -2.95 -16.35
N GLY A 35 0.29 -4.08 -16.13
CA GLY A 35 0.60 -5.34 -16.80
C GLY A 35 -0.62 -6.26 -16.84
N VAL A 36 -0.46 -7.45 -17.43
CA VAL A 36 -1.50 -8.46 -17.39
C VAL A 36 -1.65 -8.94 -15.95
N VAL A 37 -2.88 -8.87 -15.43
CA VAL A 37 -3.23 -9.32 -14.07
C VAL A 37 -2.98 -10.82 -13.94
N LYS A 38 -2.29 -11.21 -12.87
CA LYS A 38 -1.90 -12.60 -12.58
C LYS A 38 -2.47 -13.15 -11.28
N SER A 39 -2.93 -12.26 -10.38
CA SER A 39 -3.43 -12.65 -9.05
C SER A 39 -4.83 -13.24 -9.09
N ILE A 40 -5.58 -12.99 -10.15
CA ILE A 40 -6.93 -13.50 -10.37
C ILE A 40 -7.08 -13.98 -11.81
N ASP A 41 -8.02 -14.90 -12.03
CA ASP A 41 -8.43 -15.28 -13.38
C ASP A 41 -9.23 -14.16 -14.03
N THR A 42 -8.78 -13.71 -15.19
CA THR A 42 -9.43 -12.64 -15.98
C THR A 42 -10.09 -13.15 -17.24
N GLU A 43 -10.25 -14.47 -17.39
CA GLU A 43 -10.97 -15.04 -18.54
C GLU A 43 -12.42 -14.56 -18.53
N GLY A 44 -12.87 -14.03 -19.67
CA GLY A 44 -14.21 -13.44 -19.81
C GLY A 44 -14.38 -12.02 -19.24
N CYS A 45 -13.35 -11.43 -18.64
CA CYS A 45 -13.40 -10.04 -18.19
C CYS A 45 -13.22 -9.06 -19.35
N TYR A 46 -13.84 -7.88 -19.22
CA TYR A 46 -13.71 -6.81 -20.21
C TYR A 46 -12.27 -6.29 -20.34
N ALA A 47 -11.51 -6.34 -19.26
CA ALA A 47 -10.11 -5.91 -19.22
C ALA A 47 -9.27 -6.91 -18.39
N ASN A 48 -8.06 -7.13 -18.83
CA ASN A 48 -7.08 -8.00 -18.16
C ASN A 48 -5.80 -7.27 -17.76
N LEU A 49 -5.80 -5.94 -17.86
CA LEU A 49 -4.67 -5.10 -17.47
C LEU A 49 -4.95 -4.42 -16.14
N GLY A 50 -3.97 -4.41 -15.26
CA GLY A 50 -4.05 -3.78 -13.94
C GLY A 50 -2.68 -3.51 -13.36
N GLY A 51 -2.64 -2.71 -12.29
CA GLY A 51 -1.45 -2.49 -11.51
C GLY A 51 -1.44 -3.44 -10.31
N GLU A 52 -0.57 -4.43 -10.32
CA GLU A 52 -0.38 -5.35 -9.20
C GLU A 52 0.89 -5.02 -8.43
N VAL A 53 0.81 -5.09 -7.11
CA VAL A 53 1.98 -4.97 -6.24
C VAL A 53 2.59 -6.36 -6.06
N PHE A 54 3.84 -6.51 -6.44
CA PHE A 54 4.62 -7.72 -6.20
C PHE A 54 5.60 -7.43 -5.05
N CYS A 55 5.26 -7.94 -3.86
CA CYS A 55 6.10 -7.85 -2.68
C CYS A 55 5.99 -9.16 -1.90
N ASP A 56 7.09 -9.90 -1.79
CA ASP A 56 7.13 -11.21 -1.14
C ASP A 56 7.10 -11.09 0.39
N GLU A 57 7.57 -9.95 0.92
CA GLU A 57 7.71 -9.71 2.36
C GLU A 57 6.70 -8.68 2.89
N LEU A 58 5.41 -8.96 2.72
CA LEU A 58 4.39 -8.16 3.38
C LEU A 58 4.26 -8.53 4.86
N PRO A 59 4.24 -7.53 5.79
CA PRO A 59 4.09 -7.77 7.22
C PRO A 59 2.72 -8.36 7.57
N ALA A 60 2.58 -8.79 8.82
CA ALA A 60 1.31 -9.13 9.47
C ALA A 60 0.45 -10.14 8.67
N PRO A 61 0.92 -11.40 8.47
CA PRO A 61 0.28 -12.40 7.61
C PRO A 61 -1.14 -12.80 8.06
N GLN A 62 -1.54 -12.47 9.28
CA GLN A 62 -2.87 -12.72 9.83
C GLN A 62 -3.95 -11.77 9.26
N TYR A 63 -3.57 -10.72 8.56
CA TYR A 63 -4.49 -9.76 7.96
C TYR A 63 -4.61 -9.95 6.45
N ASP A 64 -5.68 -9.41 5.88
CA ASP A 64 -5.86 -9.38 4.44
C ASP A 64 -4.77 -8.56 3.73
N ARG A 65 -4.65 -8.76 2.42
CA ARG A 65 -3.60 -8.13 1.62
C ARG A 65 -3.65 -6.61 1.66
N SER A 66 -4.84 -6.00 1.67
CA SER A 66 -4.99 -4.53 1.69
C SER A 66 -4.47 -3.94 3.00
N ALA A 67 -4.78 -4.56 4.11
CA ALA A 67 -4.27 -4.17 5.42
C ALA A 67 -2.74 -4.34 5.51
N ARG A 68 -2.20 -5.42 4.98
CA ARG A 68 -0.75 -5.68 4.95
C ARG A 68 0.01 -4.64 4.11
N LEU A 69 -0.53 -4.23 2.97
CA LEU A 69 0.03 -3.15 2.16
C LEU A 69 0.00 -1.81 2.91
N CYS A 70 -1.10 -1.51 3.58
CA CYS A 70 -1.25 -0.31 4.40
C CYS A 70 -0.23 -0.29 5.56
N ILE A 71 -0.06 -1.41 6.27
CA ILE A 71 0.90 -1.54 7.36
C ILE A 71 2.33 -1.31 6.84
N LYS A 72 2.71 -1.92 5.72
CA LYS A 72 4.05 -1.74 5.15
C LYS A 72 4.35 -0.27 4.81
N ALA A 73 3.42 0.42 4.17
CA ALA A 73 3.58 1.84 3.87
C ALA A 73 3.61 2.71 5.16
N ALA A 74 2.81 2.36 6.18
CA ALA A 74 2.81 3.06 7.45
C ALA A 74 4.13 2.87 8.22
N GLU A 75 4.71 1.67 8.23
CA GLU A 75 6.01 1.39 8.83
C GLU A 75 7.12 2.25 8.20
N GLU A 76 7.14 2.36 6.88
CA GLU A 76 8.07 3.24 6.18
C GLU A 76 7.87 4.71 6.58
N ALA A 77 6.63 5.20 6.58
CA ALA A 77 6.32 6.58 6.96
C ALA A 77 6.71 6.91 8.41
N ILE A 78 6.49 6.00 9.34
CA ILE A 78 6.87 6.13 10.75
C ILE A 78 8.40 6.19 10.88
N SER A 79 9.10 5.32 10.16
CA SER A 79 10.55 5.28 10.12
C SER A 79 11.14 6.56 9.51
N ASP A 80 10.60 7.02 8.40
CA ASP A 80 11.01 8.25 7.72
C ASP A 80 10.78 9.49 8.60
N ALA A 81 9.67 9.53 9.34
CA ALA A 81 9.37 10.58 10.31
C ALA A 81 10.27 10.55 11.56
N GLY A 82 11.04 9.49 11.79
CA GLY A 82 11.83 9.29 12.99
C GLY A 82 10.99 9.22 14.27
N LEU A 83 9.76 8.72 14.19
CA LEU A 83 8.88 8.58 15.35
C LEU A 83 9.30 7.39 16.21
N SER A 84 9.38 7.61 17.54
CA SER A 84 9.52 6.50 18.49
C SER A 84 8.22 5.68 18.56
N GLU A 85 8.32 4.41 18.97
CA GLU A 85 7.16 3.53 19.17
C GLU A 85 6.10 4.16 20.07
N GLN A 86 6.53 4.82 21.16
CA GLN A 86 5.60 5.51 22.06
C GLN A 86 4.81 6.61 21.33
N ARG A 87 5.48 7.46 20.54
CA ARG A 87 4.82 8.53 19.80
C ARG A 87 3.93 7.99 18.68
N ALA A 88 4.37 6.94 18.02
CA ALA A 88 3.55 6.26 17.01
C ALA A 88 2.27 5.66 17.64
N GLY A 89 2.38 5.07 18.85
CA GLY A 89 1.25 4.53 19.59
C GLY A 89 0.24 5.57 20.07
N GLU A 90 0.64 6.83 20.19
CA GLU A 90 -0.22 7.96 20.57
C GLU A 90 -0.85 8.66 19.34
N ALA A 91 -0.43 8.30 18.13
CA ALA A 91 -0.89 8.93 16.91
C ALA A 91 -2.30 8.45 16.53
N GLY A 92 -3.11 9.36 16.01
CA GLY A 92 -4.37 9.01 15.38
C GLY A 92 -4.11 8.35 14.01
N VAL A 93 -4.93 7.34 13.69
CA VAL A 93 -4.86 6.65 12.39
C VAL A 93 -6.12 6.96 11.58
N ILE A 94 -5.93 7.42 10.35
CA ILE A 94 -7.03 7.68 9.41
C ILE A 94 -6.71 6.92 8.13
N VAL A 95 -7.60 6.01 7.74
CA VAL A 95 -7.44 5.17 6.54
C VAL A 95 -8.61 5.43 5.60
N GLY A 96 -8.32 5.64 4.33
CA GLY A 96 -9.30 5.69 3.25
C GLY A 96 -9.16 4.49 2.34
N SER A 97 -10.26 3.79 2.07
CA SER A 97 -10.32 2.66 1.14
C SER A 97 -11.68 2.62 0.46
N CYS A 98 -11.73 2.08 -0.76
CA CYS A 98 -13.00 1.87 -1.45
C CYS A 98 -13.65 0.55 -0.99
N ILE A 99 -12.98 -0.60 -1.21
CA ILE A 99 -13.52 -1.94 -0.94
C ILE A 99 -12.67 -2.69 0.11
N GLY A 100 -11.44 -2.24 0.37
CA GLY A 100 -10.56 -2.86 1.36
C GLY A 100 -10.27 -4.33 1.05
N GLY A 101 -10.67 -5.21 1.95
CA GLY A 101 -10.42 -6.65 1.89
C GLY A 101 -11.34 -7.44 0.96
N ALA A 102 -11.55 -7.01 -0.30
CA ALA A 102 -12.45 -7.68 -1.24
C ALA A 102 -12.14 -9.17 -1.42
N GLY A 103 -10.87 -9.56 -1.45
CA GLY A 103 -10.46 -10.97 -1.52
C GLY A 103 -10.91 -11.79 -0.32
N SER A 104 -10.82 -11.23 0.88
CA SER A 104 -11.29 -11.88 2.12
C SER A 104 -12.81 -11.99 2.17
N ILE A 105 -13.54 -11.05 1.56
CA ILE A 105 -15.00 -11.11 1.44
C ILE A 105 -15.40 -12.26 0.52
N ASP A 106 -14.72 -12.39 -0.60
CA ASP A 106 -14.98 -13.47 -1.57
C ASP A 106 -14.72 -14.86 -0.95
N GLU A 107 -13.60 -15.02 -0.25
CA GLU A 107 -13.28 -16.25 0.48
C GLU A 107 -14.31 -16.60 1.57
N TYR A 108 -14.89 -15.59 2.24
CA TYR A 108 -15.92 -15.80 3.25
C TYR A 108 -17.27 -16.21 2.66
N LEU A 109 -17.58 -15.76 1.44
CA LEU A 109 -18.86 -16.01 0.77
C LEU A 109 -18.89 -17.33 -0.06
N THR A 110 -17.74 -17.91 -0.33
CA THR A 110 -17.59 -19.20 -1.05
C THR A 110 -17.38 -20.36 -0.11
#